data_45b814e95d160a89840f2c92233c337b
#
_entry.id   45b814e95d160a89840f2c92233c337b
#
_cell.length_a   1.000
_cell.length_b   1.000
_cell.length_c   1.000
_cell.angle_alpha   90.00
_cell.angle_beta   90.00
_cell.angle_gamma   90.00
#
_symmetry.space_group_name_H-M   'P 1'
#
loop_
_entity.id
_entity.type
_entity.pdbx_description
1 polymer ?
#
loop_
_entity_poly.entity_id
_entity_poly.type
_entity_poly.pdbx_seq_one_letter_code
_entity_poly.pdbx_strand_id
1 'polypeptide(L)'
;MNVKETKRNIIQAGHRAVEELIKVAKEPIVDSDDDISADRLKNAAATKKLAIFDAFEILTRIQEETNILEDKIVEKKETSFSGFAEKRSK
;
A
#
# COMPACT_ATOMS: atom_id res chain seq x y z
N MET A 1 16.50 21.78 -4.06
CA MET A 1 15.34 20.94 -3.72
C MET A 1 15.55 20.29 -2.35
N ASN A 2 14.52 20.35 -1.53
CA ASN A 2 14.58 19.74 -0.20
C ASN A 2 14.06 18.32 -0.28
N VAL A 3 14.93 17.35 -0.07
CA VAL A 3 14.57 15.95 -0.21
C VAL A 3 13.48 15.54 0.78
N LYS A 4 13.60 15.99 2.02
CA LYS A 4 12.58 15.66 3.02
C LYS A 4 11.22 16.20 2.64
N GLU A 5 11.19 17.41 2.19
CA GLU A 5 9.94 18.03 1.79
C GLU A 5 9.35 17.33 0.59
N THR A 6 10.19 16.98 -0.36
CA THR A 6 9.73 16.26 -1.54
C THR A 6 9.17 14.89 -1.14
N LYS A 7 9.83 14.22 -0.22
CA LYS A 7 9.32 12.93 0.25
C LYS A 7 7.96 13.07 0.91
N ARG A 8 7.78 14.11 1.71
CA ARG A 8 6.49 14.35 2.33
C ARG A 8 5.41 14.57 1.29
N ASN A 9 5.73 15.27 0.25
CA ASN A 9 4.78 15.50 -0.83
C ASN A 9 4.43 14.20 -1.53
N ILE A 10 5.40 13.34 -1.74
CA ILE A 10 5.16 12.05 -2.36
C ILE A 10 4.29 11.19 -1.43
N ILE A 11 4.56 11.25 -0.14
CA ILE A 11 3.76 10.49 0.82
C ILE A 11 2.31 10.95 0.79
N GLN A 12 2.10 12.26 0.71
CA GLN A 12 0.73 12.77 0.62
C GLN A 12 0.04 12.29 -0.65
N ALA A 13 0.77 12.32 -1.75
CA ALA A 13 0.21 11.83 -2.99
C ALA A 13 -0.11 10.34 -2.90
N GLY A 14 0.72 9.60 -2.19
CA GLY A 14 0.48 8.19 -1.98
C GLY A 14 -0.79 7.92 -1.19
N HIS A 15 -1.00 8.70 -0.12
CA HIS A 15 -2.23 8.58 0.65
C HIS A 15 -3.45 8.82 -0.22
N ARG A 16 -3.35 9.81 -1.08
CA ARG A 16 -4.45 10.11 -1.98
C ARG A 16 -4.71 8.95 -2.93
N ALA A 17 -3.64 8.37 -3.45
CA ALA A 17 -3.76 7.24 -4.36
C ALA A 17 -4.42 6.06 -3.66
N VAL A 18 -4.05 5.83 -2.40
CA VAL A 18 -4.67 4.74 -1.64
C VAL A 18 -6.17 4.96 -1.50
N GLU A 19 -6.58 6.19 -1.23
CA GLU A 19 -7.99 6.49 -1.12
C GLU A 19 -8.73 6.20 -2.40
N GLU A 20 -8.11 6.53 -3.52
CA GLU A 20 -8.75 6.29 -4.80
C GLU A 20 -8.80 4.81 -5.15
N LEU A 21 -7.77 4.09 -4.77
CA LEU A 21 -7.78 2.64 -4.97
C LEU A 21 -8.85 1.98 -4.11
N ILE A 22 -9.07 2.50 -2.92
CA ILE A 22 -10.13 1.99 -2.07
C ILE A 22 -11.49 2.20 -2.74
N LYS A 23 -11.68 3.33 -3.36
CA LYS A 23 -12.92 3.59 -4.07
C LYS A 23 -13.14 2.59 -5.19
N VAL A 24 -12.10 2.32 -5.94
CA VAL A 24 -12.19 1.33 -7.00
C VAL A 24 -12.55 -0.03 -6.44
N ALA A 25 -11.91 -0.40 -5.34
CA ALA A 25 -12.16 -1.70 -4.73
C ALA A 25 -13.58 -1.82 -4.21
N LYS A 26 -14.16 -0.71 -3.76
CA LYS A 26 -15.51 -0.71 -3.21
C LYS A 26 -16.59 -0.62 -4.25
N GLU A 27 -16.23 -0.23 -5.44
CA GLU A 27 -17.21 -0.06 -6.49
C GLU A 27 -17.89 -1.38 -6.80
N PRO A 28 -19.22 -1.42 -6.82
CA PRO A 28 -19.88 -2.68 -7.11
C PRO A 28 -19.70 -3.07 -8.55
N ILE A 29 -19.63 -4.36 -8.77
CA ILE A 29 -19.59 -4.88 -10.12
C ILE A 29 -21.03 -4.98 -10.56
N VAL A 30 -21.57 -3.87 -10.99
CA VAL A 30 -22.96 -3.80 -11.38
C VAL A 30 -23.05 -3.43 -12.82
N ASP A 31 -23.83 -4.18 -13.54
CA ASP A 31 -24.18 -3.85 -14.89
C ASP A 31 -25.66 -3.54 -14.90
N SER A 32 -26.02 -2.46 -15.52
CA SER A 32 -27.43 -2.10 -15.59
C SER A 32 -28.22 -3.16 -16.34
N ASP A 33 -27.55 -3.89 -17.20
CA ASP A 33 -28.18 -5.02 -17.85
C ASP A 33 -27.86 -6.26 -17.05
N ASP A 34 -28.78 -7.16 -17.00
CA ASP A 34 -28.56 -8.40 -16.30
C ASP A 34 -27.52 -9.26 -16.97
N ASP A 35 -27.04 -8.80 -18.08
CA ASP A 35 -26.25 -9.64 -18.95
C ASP A 35 -24.80 -9.26 -18.91
N ILE A 36 -24.22 -9.32 -17.76
CA ILE A 36 -22.80 -9.06 -17.66
C ILE A 36 -22.08 -10.33 -18.09
N SER A 37 -21.20 -10.18 -19.05
CA SER A 37 -20.48 -11.34 -19.54
C SER A 37 -19.47 -11.81 -18.50
N ALA A 38 -19.12 -13.10 -18.60
CA ALA A 38 -18.14 -13.66 -17.69
C ALA A 38 -16.81 -12.94 -17.79
N ASP A 39 -16.45 -12.52 -18.99
CA ASP A 39 -15.19 -11.81 -19.17
C ASP A 39 -15.18 -10.47 -18.47
N ARG A 40 -16.28 -9.74 -18.55
CA ARG A 40 -16.36 -8.44 -17.92
C ARG A 40 -16.33 -8.58 -16.41
N LEU A 41 -17.03 -9.58 -15.90
CA LEU A 41 -17.05 -9.82 -14.48
C LEU A 41 -15.66 -10.18 -13.98
N LYS A 42 -14.99 -11.02 -14.73
CA LYS A 42 -13.64 -11.44 -14.39
C LYS A 42 -12.68 -10.28 -14.41
N ASN A 43 -12.78 -9.43 -15.42
CA ASN A 43 -11.92 -8.27 -15.53
C ASN A 43 -12.16 -7.29 -14.39
N ALA A 44 -13.42 -7.09 -14.04
CA ALA A 44 -13.74 -6.19 -12.94
C ALA A 44 -13.20 -6.72 -11.63
N ALA A 45 -13.32 -8.02 -11.40
CA ALA A 45 -12.80 -8.63 -10.19
C ALA A 45 -11.27 -8.53 -10.14
N ALA A 46 -10.61 -8.76 -11.27
CA ALA A 46 -9.16 -8.63 -11.33
C ALA A 46 -8.72 -7.20 -11.04
N THR A 47 -9.45 -6.23 -11.58
CA THR A 47 -9.13 -4.84 -11.34
C THR A 47 -9.23 -4.51 -9.85
N LYS A 48 -10.27 -5.01 -9.20
CA LYS A 48 -10.43 -4.75 -7.77
C LYS A 48 -9.33 -5.41 -6.96
N LYS A 49 -8.95 -6.60 -7.33
CA LYS A 49 -7.88 -7.31 -6.65
C LYS A 49 -6.58 -6.52 -6.75
N LEU A 50 -6.28 -6.03 -7.94
CA LEU A 50 -5.08 -5.24 -8.14
C LEU A 50 -5.13 -3.95 -7.33
N ALA A 51 -6.29 -3.32 -7.28
CA ALA A 51 -6.44 -2.08 -6.52
C ALA A 51 -6.15 -2.33 -5.04
N ILE A 52 -6.65 -3.44 -4.51
CA ILE A 52 -6.42 -3.77 -3.12
C ILE A 52 -4.94 -4.05 -2.86
N PHE A 53 -4.32 -4.85 -3.71
CA PHE A 53 -2.92 -5.17 -3.55
C PHE A 53 -2.05 -3.93 -3.68
N ASP A 54 -2.36 -3.09 -4.65
CA ASP A 54 -1.61 -1.85 -4.84
C ASP A 54 -1.76 -0.93 -3.64
N ALA A 55 -2.95 -0.86 -3.08
CA ALA A 55 -3.17 -0.03 -1.91
C ALA A 55 -2.31 -0.49 -0.74
N PHE A 56 -2.24 -1.80 -0.53
CA PHE A 56 -1.40 -2.34 0.54
C PHE A 56 0.07 -2.04 0.28
N GLU A 57 0.50 -2.18 -0.95
CA GLU A 57 1.89 -1.92 -1.31
C GLU A 57 2.25 -0.46 -1.06
N ILE A 58 1.40 0.43 -1.52
CA ILE A 58 1.64 1.85 -1.35
C ILE A 58 1.65 2.20 0.13
N LEU A 59 0.70 1.68 0.87
CA LEU A 59 0.61 1.97 2.29
C LEU A 59 1.83 1.50 3.05
N THR A 60 2.31 0.30 2.74
CA THR A 60 3.50 -0.24 3.37
C THR A 60 4.70 0.65 3.09
N ARG A 61 4.84 1.08 1.85
CA ARG A 61 5.96 1.94 1.49
C ARG A 61 5.85 3.29 2.18
N ILE A 62 4.64 3.81 2.28
CA ILE A 62 4.44 5.07 2.98
C ILE A 62 4.86 4.95 4.44
N GLN A 63 4.51 3.85 5.07
CA GLN A 63 4.89 3.65 6.46
C GLN A 63 6.40 3.58 6.63
N GLU A 64 7.05 2.87 5.73
CA GLU A 64 8.51 2.77 5.77
C GLU A 64 9.15 4.15 5.62
N GLU A 65 8.70 4.90 4.64
CA GLU A 65 9.29 6.20 4.38
C GLU A 65 8.99 7.19 5.51
N THR A 66 7.81 7.10 6.06
CA THR A 66 7.44 7.98 7.17
C THR A 66 8.32 7.68 8.38
N ASN A 67 8.53 6.41 8.66
CA ASN A 67 9.38 6.03 9.77
C ASN A 67 10.81 6.50 9.58
N ILE A 68 11.30 6.41 8.37
CA ILE A 68 12.65 6.88 8.06
C ILE A 68 12.75 8.39 8.30
N LEU A 69 11.73 9.13 7.85
CA LEU A 69 11.73 10.57 8.04
C LEU A 69 11.72 10.94 9.51
N GLU A 70 11.09 10.11 10.34
CA GLU A 70 11.02 10.37 11.76
C GLU A 70 12.07 9.63 12.55
N ASP A 71 12.94 8.91 11.87
CA ASP A 71 14.04 8.19 12.51
C ASP A 71 13.57 7.10 13.46
N LYS A 72 12.37 6.66 13.30
CA LYS A 72 11.84 5.64 14.20
C LYS A 72 12.24 4.24 13.81
N ILE A 73 12.25 4.00 12.51
CA ILE A 73 12.45 2.66 12.02
C ILE A 73 13.87 2.16 12.27
N VAL A 74 14.82 3.08 12.35
CA VAL A 74 16.20 2.71 12.53
C VAL A 74 16.39 1.97 13.84
N GLU A 75 15.90 2.54 14.92
CA GLU A 75 15.99 1.91 16.22
C GLU A 75 15.26 0.58 16.26
N LYS A 76 14.06 0.60 15.77
CA LYS A 76 13.24 -0.59 15.77
C LYS A 76 13.87 -1.71 15.00
N LYS A 77 14.41 -1.38 13.87
CA LYS A 77 15.01 -2.36 13.00
C LYS A 77 16.20 -3.00 13.66
N GLU A 78 17.03 -2.22 14.27
CA GLU A 78 18.20 -2.74 14.96
C GLU A 78 17.81 -3.66 16.08
N THR A 79 16.86 -3.26 16.85
CA THR A 79 16.40 -4.06 17.98
C THR A 79 15.87 -5.40 17.49
N SER A 80 15.01 -5.37 16.51
CA SER A 80 14.44 -6.58 15.95
C SER A 80 15.51 -7.51 15.43
N PHE A 81 16.42 -6.95 14.71
CA PHE A 81 17.47 -7.70 14.08
C PHE A 81 18.34 -8.36 15.12
N SER A 82 18.72 -7.62 16.14
CA SER A 82 19.57 -8.14 17.18
C SER A 82 18.92 -9.30 17.90
N GLY A 83 17.67 -9.14 18.25
CA GLY A 83 16.96 -10.20 18.92
C GLY A 83 16.87 -11.45 18.10
N PHE A 84 16.61 -11.27 16.85
CA PHE A 84 16.51 -12.39 15.94
C PHE A 84 17.84 -13.10 15.80
N ALA A 85 18.88 -12.34 15.63
CA ALA A 85 20.22 -12.90 15.48
C ALA A 85 20.64 -13.68 16.72
N GLU A 86 20.31 -13.15 17.86
CA GLU A 86 20.66 -13.81 19.12
C GLU A 86 19.97 -15.15 19.22
N LYS A 87 18.73 -15.20 18.86
CA LYS A 87 18.02 -16.46 18.90
C LYS A 87 18.66 -17.48 18.00
N ARG A 88 19.11 -17.06 16.88
CA ARG A 88 19.71 -17.99 15.93
C ARG A 88 21.06 -18.48 16.38
N SER A 89 21.78 -17.65 17.06
CA SER A 89 23.11 -18.07 17.46
C SER A 89 23.08 -19.09 18.57
N LYS A 90 21.95 -19.33 19.11
CA LYS A 90 21.84 -20.43 20.06
C LYS A 90 21.53 -21.73 19.39
#